data_824072f3f1d988221f7edff291f432d3
#
_entry.id   824072f3f1d988221f7edff291f432d3
#
_cell.length_a   1.000
_cell.length_b   1.000
_cell.length_c   1.000
_cell.angle_alpha   90.00
_cell.angle_beta   90.00
_cell.angle_gamma   90.00
#
_symmetry.space_group_name_H-M   'P 1'
#
loop_
_entity.id
_entity.type
_entity.pdbx_description
1 polymer ?
#
loop_
_entity_poly.entity_id
_entity_poly.type
_entity_poly.pdbx_seq_one_letter_code
_entity_poly.pdbx_strand_id
1 'polypeptide(L)'
;MNLKIIFKKLILIDLSLLILIFISAFFESEIVIAFNEGISQSNNMNDMLGVIAIIFLVLYLVNLYLLYKFKNIGKQMYLFLFILGSIFVLLMGIGAYDPIFYLLDGLGWANSGAILVFLYFTPIKKEFEK
;
A
#
# COMPACT_ATOMS: atom_id res chain seq x y z
N MET A 1 -4.42 19.74 -19.55
CA MET A 1 -3.61 18.84 -18.66
C MET A 1 -3.98 17.40 -18.99
N ASN A 2 -3.01 16.54 -19.32
CA ASN A 2 -3.30 15.15 -19.71
C ASN A 2 -3.48 14.26 -18.48
N LEU A 3 -4.73 13.94 -18.15
CA LEU A 3 -5.10 13.13 -16.99
C LEU A 3 -4.43 11.75 -16.97
N LYS A 4 -4.18 11.15 -18.14
CA LYS A 4 -3.48 9.86 -18.21
C LYS A 4 -2.04 9.95 -17.71
N ILE A 5 -1.35 11.04 -18.05
CA ILE A 5 0.02 11.26 -17.59
C ILE A 5 0.04 11.45 -16.08
N ILE A 6 -0.89 12.24 -15.54
CA ILE A 6 -0.98 12.46 -14.09
C ILE A 6 -1.27 11.15 -13.38
N PHE A 7 -2.25 10.39 -13.86
CA PHE A 7 -2.60 9.09 -13.27
C PHE A 7 -1.42 8.12 -13.25
N LYS A 8 -0.67 8.01 -14.35
CA LYS A 8 0.55 7.20 -14.40
C LYS A 8 1.63 7.67 -13.44
N LYS A 9 1.77 9.00 -13.25
CA LYS A 9 2.69 9.55 -12.25
C LYS A 9 2.26 9.18 -10.82
N LEU A 10 0.96 9.21 -10.49
CA LEU A 10 0.47 8.75 -9.19
C LEU A 10 0.82 7.29 -8.93
N ILE A 11 0.66 6.41 -9.93
CA ILE A 11 1.05 4.99 -9.81
C ILE A 11 2.56 4.85 -9.58
N LEU A 12 3.40 5.64 -10.27
CA LEU A 12 4.85 5.60 -10.07
C LEU A 12 5.24 6.15 -8.69
N ILE A 13 4.58 7.19 -8.20
CA ILE A 13 4.77 7.71 -6.84
C ILE A 13 4.40 6.62 -5.83
N ASP A 14 3.29 5.93 -6.03
CA ASP A 14 2.84 4.84 -5.17
C ASP A 14 3.89 3.72 -5.06
N LEU A 15 4.41 3.29 -6.21
CA LEU A 15 5.49 2.31 -6.26
C LEU A 15 6.77 2.82 -5.56
N SER A 16 7.11 4.10 -5.75
CA SER A 16 8.28 4.70 -5.11
C SER A 16 8.13 4.78 -3.59
N LEU A 17 6.94 5.16 -3.10
CA LEU A 17 6.63 5.18 -1.66
C LEU A 17 6.72 3.78 -1.06
N LEU A 18 6.18 2.77 -1.73
CA LEU A 18 6.28 1.37 -1.30
C LEU A 18 7.74 0.92 -1.15
N ILE A 19 8.60 1.26 -2.13
CA ILE A 19 10.03 0.94 -2.07
C ILE A 19 10.71 1.68 -0.90
N LEU A 20 10.38 2.96 -0.69
CA LEU A 20 10.95 3.75 0.40
C LEU A 20 10.51 3.23 1.77
N ILE A 21 9.25 2.81 1.93
CA ILE A 21 8.74 2.15 3.13
C ILE A 21 9.53 0.86 3.39
N PHE A 22 9.73 0.05 2.36
CA PHE A 22 10.50 -1.19 2.48
C PHE A 22 11.97 -0.92 2.88
N ILE A 23 12.58 0.11 2.29
CA ILE A 23 13.96 0.52 2.64
C ILE A 23 14.00 1.04 4.08
N SER A 24 13.01 1.82 4.54
CA SER A 24 12.99 2.40 5.89
C SER A 24 12.99 1.33 6.97
N ALA A 25 12.44 0.14 6.71
CA ALA A 25 12.46 -0.98 7.65
C ALA A 25 13.89 -1.48 7.99
N PHE A 26 14.88 -1.23 7.13
CA PHE A 26 16.28 -1.57 7.43
C PHE A 26 16.99 -0.54 8.35
N PHE A 27 16.36 0.58 8.63
CA PHE A 27 16.88 1.67 9.44
C PHE A 27 16.06 1.90 10.72
N GLU A 28 15.30 0.88 11.15
CA GLU A 28 14.55 0.96 12.40
C GLU A 28 15.50 1.15 13.60
N SER A 29 15.09 2.01 14.54
CA SER A 29 15.84 2.24 15.76
C SER A 29 15.78 1.03 16.69
N GLU A 30 16.86 0.81 17.48
CA GLU A 30 16.92 -0.28 18.47
C GLU A 30 15.75 -0.25 19.46
N ILE A 31 15.25 0.94 19.77
CA ILE A 31 14.11 1.13 20.69
C ILE A 31 12.82 0.53 20.07
N VAL A 32 12.58 0.80 18.78
CA VAL A 32 11.42 0.28 18.04
C VAL A 32 11.51 -1.23 17.91
N ILE A 33 12.68 -1.76 17.58
CA ILE A 33 12.91 -3.20 17.48
C ILE A 33 12.63 -3.89 18.83
N ALA A 34 13.23 -3.40 19.91
CA ALA A 34 13.04 -3.98 21.24
C ALA A 34 11.59 -3.93 21.74
N PHE A 35 10.88 -2.85 21.41
CA PHE A 35 9.45 -2.73 21.75
C PHE A 35 8.60 -3.75 20.99
N ASN A 36 8.83 -3.89 19.69
CA ASN A 36 8.10 -4.82 18.84
C ASN A 36 8.40 -6.28 19.18
N GLU A 37 9.65 -6.62 19.52
CA GLU A 37 10.03 -7.95 20.02
C GLU A 37 9.33 -8.28 21.34
N GLY A 38 9.23 -7.34 22.26
CA GLY A 38 8.52 -7.52 23.54
C GLY A 38 7.04 -7.85 23.36
N ILE A 39 6.38 -7.29 22.34
CA ILE A 39 4.98 -7.58 22.03
C ILE A 39 4.86 -8.92 21.28
N SER A 40 5.78 -9.22 20.36
CA SER A 40 5.75 -10.41 19.49
C SER A 40 5.88 -11.74 20.25
N GLN A 41 6.53 -11.75 21.40
CA GLN A 41 6.72 -12.98 22.19
C GLN A 41 5.41 -13.63 22.65
N SER A 42 4.27 -13.01 22.46
CA SER A 42 2.97 -13.51 22.93
C SER A 42 2.12 -14.22 21.86
N ASN A 43 2.48 -14.23 20.57
CA ASN A 43 1.55 -14.68 19.52
C ASN A 43 2.16 -15.51 18.38
N ASN A 44 1.78 -16.79 18.29
CA ASN A 44 1.98 -17.67 17.11
C ASN A 44 1.26 -17.14 15.82
N MET A 45 0.56 -16.02 15.91
CA MET A 45 -0.16 -15.41 14.78
C MET A 45 0.77 -14.63 13.82
N ASN A 46 1.98 -14.27 14.27
CA ASN A 46 2.89 -13.42 13.48
C ASN A 46 3.37 -14.09 12.19
N ASP A 47 3.64 -15.39 12.20
CA ASP A 47 4.13 -16.10 11.00
C ASP A 47 3.06 -16.15 9.91
N MET A 48 1.81 -16.41 10.30
CA MET A 48 0.69 -16.46 9.36
C MET A 48 0.41 -15.07 8.76
N LEU A 49 0.45 -14.02 9.58
CA LEU A 49 0.27 -12.64 9.12
C LEU A 49 1.39 -12.21 8.16
N GLY A 50 2.62 -12.65 8.41
CA GLY A 50 3.77 -12.41 7.52
C GLY A 50 3.56 -13.01 6.12
N VAL A 51 3.08 -14.25 6.04
CA VAL A 51 2.77 -14.90 4.75
C VAL A 51 1.64 -14.17 4.03
N ILE A 52 0.58 -13.78 4.74
CA ILE A 52 -0.53 -13.01 4.17
C ILE A 52 -0.03 -11.66 3.64
N ALA A 53 0.85 -10.97 4.36
CA ALA A 53 1.44 -9.70 3.94
C ALA A 53 2.24 -9.83 2.64
N ILE A 54 3.02 -10.91 2.49
CA ILE A 54 3.78 -11.17 1.24
C ILE A 54 2.82 -11.42 0.06
N ILE A 55 1.79 -12.23 0.26
CA ILE A 55 0.78 -12.48 -0.78
C ILE A 55 0.10 -11.17 -1.18
N PHE A 56 -0.28 -10.35 -0.18
CA PHE A 56 -0.89 -9.05 -0.40
C PHE A 56 0.03 -8.12 -1.19
N LEU A 57 1.32 -8.06 -0.85
CA LEU A 57 2.31 -7.27 -1.54
C LEU A 57 2.43 -7.66 -3.03
N VAL A 58 2.49 -8.97 -3.32
CA VAL A 58 2.57 -9.46 -4.70
C VAL A 58 1.31 -9.06 -5.48
N LEU A 59 0.12 -9.26 -4.89
CA LEU A 59 -1.15 -8.87 -5.52
C LEU A 59 -1.21 -7.36 -5.77
N TYR A 60 -0.70 -6.56 -4.83
CA TYR A 60 -0.65 -5.11 -4.96
C TYR A 60 0.26 -4.67 -6.12
N LEU A 61 1.46 -5.23 -6.24
CA LEU A 61 2.39 -4.94 -7.33
C LEU A 61 1.80 -5.32 -8.71
N VAL A 62 1.17 -6.50 -8.80
CA VAL A 62 0.46 -6.92 -10.02
C VAL A 62 -0.65 -5.92 -10.35
N ASN A 63 -1.37 -5.46 -9.32
CA ASN A 63 -2.45 -4.50 -9.52
C ASN A 63 -1.95 -3.13 -10.01
N LEU A 64 -0.85 -2.60 -9.48
CA LEU A 64 -0.24 -1.36 -9.97
C LEU A 64 0.14 -1.47 -11.47
N TYR A 65 0.65 -2.63 -11.89
CA TYR A 65 0.92 -2.89 -13.29
C TYR A 65 -0.37 -2.88 -14.15
N LEU A 66 -1.45 -3.52 -13.67
CA LEU A 66 -2.75 -3.52 -14.35
C LEU A 66 -3.34 -2.11 -14.47
N LEU A 67 -3.23 -1.29 -13.43
CA LEU A 67 -3.64 0.11 -13.44
C LEU A 67 -2.82 0.93 -14.44
N TYR A 68 -1.50 0.74 -14.47
CA TYR A 68 -0.62 1.41 -15.43
C TYR A 68 -0.98 1.11 -16.89
N LYS A 69 -1.50 -0.12 -17.14
CA LYS A 69 -2.00 -0.58 -18.45
C LYS A 69 -3.48 -0.27 -18.68
N PHE A 70 -4.15 0.45 -17.78
CA PHE A 70 -5.58 0.77 -17.85
C PHE A 70 -6.49 -0.46 -18.01
N LYS A 71 -6.17 -1.56 -17.34
CA LYS A 71 -7.02 -2.76 -17.36
C LYS A 71 -8.16 -2.62 -16.36
N ASN A 72 -9.41 -2.91 -16.80
CA ASN A 72 -10.61 -2.78 -15.97
C ASN A 72 -10.54 -3.61 -14.67
N ILE A 73 -9.98 -4.82 -14.77
CA ILE A 73 -9.78 -5.68 -13.58
C ILE A 73 -8.88 -5.00 -12.52
N GLY A 74 -7.88 -4.21 -12.95
CA GLY A 74 -7.00 -3.46 -12.05
C GLY A 74 -7.78 -2.43 -11.22
N LYS A 75 -8.77 -1.76 -11.82
CA LYS A 75 -9.63 -0.78 -11.12
C LYS A 75 -10.42 -1.44 -9.98
N GLN A 76 -11.04 -2.59 -10.24
CA GLN A 76 -11.84 -3.30 -9.24
C GLN A 76 -10.94 -3.90 -8.15
N MET A 77 -9.83 -4.51 -8.56
CA MET A 77 -8.86 -5.10 -7.67
C MET A 77 -8.22 -4.06 -6.73
N TYR A 78 -7.97 -2.83 -7.22
CA TYR A 78 -7.40 -1.76 -6.40
C TYR A 78 -8.34 -1.37 -5.24
N LEU A 79 -9.62 -1.18 -5.52
CA LEU A 79 -10.60 -0.88 -4.48
C LEU A 79 -10.69 -2.01 -3.46
N PHE A 80 -10.72 -3.26 -3.94
CA PHE A 80 -10.76 -4.44 -3.06
C PHE A 80 -9.51 -4.50 -2.17
N LEU A 81 -8.31 -4.33 -2.75
CA LEU A 81 -7.06 -4.34 -2.00
C LEU A 81 -6.97 -3.17 -1.01
N PHE A 82 -7.47 -1.99 -1.36
CA PHE A 82 -7.51 -0.84 -0.47
C PHE A 82 -8.37 -1.12 0.77
N ILE A 83 -9.57 -1.67 0.59
CA ILE A 83 -10.47 -2.05 1.69
C ILE A 83 -9.84 -3.17 2.52
N LEU A 84 -9.33 -4.21 1.87
CA LEU A 84 -8.70 -5.35 2.54
C LEU A 84 -7.45 -4.92 3.33
N GLY A 85 -6.62 -4.04 2.75
CA GLY A 85 -5.47 -3.45 3.43
C GLY A 85 -5.85 -2.65 4.67
N SER A 86 -6.93 -1.84 4.57
CA SER A 86 -7.45 -1.10 5.72
C SER A 86 -7.90 -2.03 6.86
N ILE A 87 -8.57 -3.12 6.53
CA ILE A 87 -8.97 -4.14 7.52
C ILE A 87 -7.73 -4.82 8.10
N PHE A 88 -6.75 -5.14 7.26
CA PHE A 88 -5.51 -5.81 7.69
C PHE A 88 -4.73 -4.97 8.70
N VAL A 89 -4.62 -3.64 8.48
CA VAL A 89 -3.98 -2.72 9.45
C VAL A 89 -4.67 -2.78 10.81
N LEU A 90 -6.01 -2.87 10.86
CA LEU A 90 -6.75 -2.99 12.12
C LEU A 90 -6.48 -4.33 12.85
N LEU A 91 -6.13 -5.37 12.09
CA LEU A 91 -5.85 -6.70 12.64
C LEU A 91 -4.39 -6.88 13.09
N MET A 92 -3.47 -6.07 12.56
CA MET A 92 -2.03 -6.16 12.93
C MET A 92 -1.75 -5.81 14.39
N GLY A 93 -2.69 -5.15 15.08
CA GLY A 93 -2.56 -4.81 16.49
C GLY A 93 -1.65 -3.61 16.75
N ILE A 94 -1.06 -3.57 17.96
CA ILE A 94 -0.21 -2.47 18.41
C ILE A 94 1.23 -2.74 17.95
N GLY A 95 1.84 -1.76 17.27
CA GLY A 95 3.25 -1.77 16.90
C GLY A 95 3.83 -0.36 16.99
N ALA A 96 5.12 -0.26 17.23
CA ALA A 96 5.85 0.99 17.13
C ALA A 96 6.56 1.07 15.77
N TYR A 97 6.68 2.28 15.24
CA TYR A 97 7.38 2.57 14.00
C TYR A 97 8.16 3.87 14.14
N ASP A 98 9.26 4.01 13.40
CA ASP A 98 9.99 5.24 13.36
C ASP A 98 9.21 6.38 12.66
N PRO A 99 9.49 7.66 13.01
CA PRO A 99 8.79 8.81 12.42
C PRO A 99 8.85 8.87 10.90
N ILE A 100 9.94 8.41 10.29
CA ILE A 100 10.11 8.35 8.83
C ILE A 100 9.12 7.36 8.23
N PHE A 101 8.97 6.19 8.85
CA PHE A 101 7.99 5.18 8.42
C PHE A 101 6.57 5.75 8.45
N TYR A 102 6.17 6.39 9.55
CA TYR A 102 4.84 7.01 9.68
C TYR A 102 4.58 8.06 8.61
N LEU A 103 5.59 8.90 8.29
CA LEU A 103 5.47 9.90 7.24
C LEU A 103 5.26 9.25 5.87
N LEU A 104 6.06 8.25 5.53
CA LEU A 104 5.98 7.54 4.25
C LEU A 104 4.66 6.77 4.11
N ASP A 105 4.22 6.11 5.17
CA ASP A 105 2.94 5.40 5.21
C ASP A 105 1.77 6.36 5.02
N GLY A 106 1.74 7.47 5.75
CA GLY A 106 0.72 8.52 5.59
C GLY A 106 0.67 9.09 4.17
N LEU A 107 1.82 9.32 3.54
CA LEU A 107 1.90 9.74 2.14
C LEU A 107 1.40 8.64 1.20
N GLY A 108 1.66 7.38 1.49
CA GLY A 108 1.14 6.22 0.76
C GLY A 108 -0.39 6.19 0.79
N TRP A 109 -0.99 6.32 1.97
CA TRP A 109 -2.45 6.37 2.12
C TRP A 109 -3.08 7.55 1.39
N ALA A 110 -2.47 8.75 1.48
CA ALA A 110 -2.94 9.93 0.76
C ALA A 110 -2.87 9.73 -0.77
N ASN A 111 -1.78 9.19 -1.29
CA ASN A 111 -1.62 8.89 -2.71
C ASN A 111 -2.60 7.81 -3.18
N SER A 112 -2.83 6.77 -2.39
CA SER A 112 -3.82 5.72 -2.68
C SER A 112 -5.24 6.28 -2.74
N GLY A 113 -5.59 7.20 -1.84
CA GLY A 113 -6.85 7.95 -1.90
C GLY A 113 -6.98 8.78 -3.19
N ALA A 114 -5.89 9.46 -3.60
CA ALA A 114 -5.87 10.19 -4.87
C ALA A 114 -6.08 9.27 -6.07
N ILE A 115 -5.43 8.09 -6.11
CA ILE A 115 -5.63 7.08 -7.16
C ILE A 115 -7.11 6.66 -7.22
N LEU A 116 -7.76 6.38 -6.07
CA LEU A 116 -9.18 6.04 -6.02
C LEU A 116 -10.08 7.15 -6.57
N VAL A 117 -9.80 8.41 -6.23
CA VAL A 117 -10.52 9.57 -6.80
C VAL A 117 -10.38 9.59 -8.32
N PHE A 118 -9.18 9.38 -8.85
CA PHE A 118 -8.96 9.32 -10.29
C PHE A 118 -9.74 8.16 -10.94
N LEU A 119 -9.75 6.98 -10.34
CA LEU A 119 -10.40 5.78 -10.88
C LEU A 119 -11.92 5.90 -10.95
N TYR A 120 -12.54 6.59 -10.00
CA TYR A 120 -14.00 6.57 -9.86
C TYR A 120 -14.68 7.90 -10.15
N PHE A 121 -14.01 9.04 -9.89
CA PHE A 121 -14.62 10.36 -9.94
C PHE A 121 -14.09 11.25 -11.06
N THR A 122 -13.10 10.80 -11.84
CA THR A 122 -12.59 11.58 -12.98
C THR A 122 -12.88 10.91 -14.33
N PRO A 123 -12.74 11.65 -15.46
CA PRO A 123 -12.91 11.08 -16.80
C PRO A 123 -11.95 9.92 -17.12
N ILE A 124 -10.89 9.72 -16.35
CA ILE A 124 -9.94 8.61 -16.53
C ILE A 124 -10.61 7.23 -16.44
N LYS A 125 -11.73 7.12 -15.69
CA LYS A 125 -12.52 5.89 -15.57
C LYS A 125 -12.90 5.29 -16.92
N LYS A 126 -13.13 6.14 -17.95
CA LYS A 126 -13.50 5.70 -19.31
C LYS A 126 -12.37 4.97 -20.02
N GLU A 127 -11.12 5.16 -19.61
CA GLU A 127 -9.98 4.45 -20.19
C GLU A 127 -9.91 2.99 -19.74
N PHE A 128 -10.55 2.66 -18.62
CA PHE A 128 -10.66 1.30 -18.07
C PHE A 128 -11.86 0.52 -18.61
N GLU A 129 -12.77 1.19 -19.34
CA GLU A 129 -14.01 0.61 -19.87
C GLU A 129 -13.88 0.22 -21.36
N LYS A 130 -12.67 0.38 -21.93
CA LYS A 130 -12.36 0.09 -23.34
C LYS A 130 -12.00 -1.36 -23.59
#